data_c30acb51e851d7be69d0f33f82049087
#
_entry.id   c30acb51e851d7be69d0f33f82049087
#
_cell.length_a   1.000
_cell.length_b   1.000
_cell.length_c   1.000
_cell.angle_alpha   90.00
_cell.angle_beta   90.00
_cell.angle_gamma   90.00
#
_symmetry.space_group_name_H-M   'P 1'
#
loop_
_entity.id
_entity.type
_entity.pdbx_description
1 polymer ?
#
loop_
_entity_poly.entity_id
_entity_poly.type
_entity_poly.pdbx_seq_one_letter_code
_entity_poly.pdbx_strand_id
1 'polypeptide(L)'
;MLNSYLIQLIQEKGPLSQSQFMEIALQHPKYGYYQRQEAVGQDFTTSPEISQVFGELIGAWALDYFHQIKKPQSLTLVELGPGKGTLLVDFLRTAKLEPSFYQALEIFLVETSPLLKSQQKTSIFFPFAWLENFEELPKSQNPLIIIANEFFDALPTNLFKRKENVVFERCIACEDGKLVFQDIERRKEVGLDEIWEESPQTEALFHAICKRLQICGGVFLCIDYGYEGGSGDTLQALYKAKSSFPLHQIGQSDLTCHVNFSKLKEIALSYNLGVLGPCSQGQFLKNLGIDLRIELLKNKNYSQSASLNAALIRLTHPQQMGTLFKASAFFSPLTPHPSGFNLCF
;
A
#
# COMPACT_ATOMS: atom_id res chain seq x y z
N MET A 1 -27.00 -2.99 -8.22
CA MET A 1 -26.45 -3.49 -9.50
C MET A 1 -25.33 -4.51 -9.26
N LEU A 2 -24.24 -4.21 -8.56
CA LEU A 2 -23.17 -5.18 -8.31
C LEU A 2 -23.63 -6.37 -7.45
N ASN A 3 -24.48 -6.13 -6.44
CA ASN A 3 -25.07 -7.18 -5.62
C ASN A 3 -25.83 -8.22 -6.45
N SER A 4 -26.67 -7.78 -7.38
CA SER A 4 -27.42 -8.70 -8.28
C SER A 4 -26.49 -9.49 -9.21
N TYR A 5 -25.41 -8.85 -9.70
CA TYR A 5 -24.37 -9.52 -10.48
C TYR A 5 -23.67 -10.63 -9.69
N LEU A 6 -23.28 -10.33 -8.44
CA LEU A 6 -22.64 -11.32 -7.57
C LEU A 6 -23.56 -12.49 -7.23
N ILE A 7 -24.84 -12.23 -6.95
CA ILE A 7 -25.84 -13.28 -6.70
C ILE A 7 -25.95 -14.20 -7.91
N GLN A 8 -26.10 -13.64 -9.12
CA GLN A 8 -26.16 -14.42 -10.34
C GLN A 8 -24.89 -15.24 -10.55
N LEU A 9 -23.70 -14.64 -10.37
CA LEU A 9 -22.43 -15.32 -10.53
C LEU A 9 -22.28 -16.50 -9.56
N ILE A 10 -22.72 -16.32 -8.30
CA ILE A 10 -22.71 -17.38 -7.28
C ILE A 10 -23.70 -18.50 -7.63
N GLN A 11 -24.87 -18.17 -8.17
CA GLN A 11 -25.84 -19.17 -8.61
C GLN A 11 -25.32 -20.01 -9.79
N GLU A 12 -24.53 -19.38 -10.68
CA GLU A 12 -23.98 -20.07 -11.86
C GLU A 12 -22.70 -20.86 -11.55
N LYS A 13 -21.82 -20.33 -10.69
CA LYS A 13 -20.46 -20.88 -10.46
C LYS A 13 -20.20 -21.44 -9.07
N GLY A 14 -21.16 -21.27 -8.17
CA GLY A 14 -20.97 -21.58 -6.74
C GLY A 14 -20.38 -20.43 -5.96
N PRO A 15 -20.13 -20.61 -4.63
CA PRO A 15 -19.60 -19.61 -3.76
C PRO A 15 -18.25 -19.06 -4.23
N LEU A 16 -18.04 -17.74 -4.08
CA LEU A 16 -16.80 -17.04 -4.40
C LEU A 16 -15.87 -17.06 -3.19
N SER A 17 -14.57 -17.17 -3.42
CA SER A 17 -13.61 -16.91 -2.35
C SER A 17 -13.65 -15.45 -1.90
N GLN A 18 -13.15 -15.13 -0.70
CA GLN A 18 -13.08 -13.75 -0.23
C GLN A 18 -12.25 -12.87 -1.19
N SER A 19 -11.14 -13.38 -1.72
CA SER A 19 -10.32 -12.64 -2.69
C SER A 19 -11.06 -12.34 -3.99
N GLN A 20 -11.79 -13.32 -4.55
CA GLN A 20 -12.61 -13.08 -5.74
C GLN A 20 -13.70 -12.04 -5.50
N PHE A 21 -14.31 -12.06 -4.33
CA PHE A 21 -15.30 -11.06 -3.93
C PHE A 21 -14.68 -9.67 -3.82
N MET A 22 -13.52 -9.53 -3.14
CA MET A 22 -12.79 -8.25 -3.02
C MET A 22 -12.41 -7.71 -4.40
N GLU A 23 -11.85 -8.54 -5.26
CA GLU A 23 -11.48 -8.16 -6.63
C GLU A 23 -12.66 -7.59 -7.40
N ILE A 24 -13.80 -8.28 -7.39
CA ILE A 24 -15.02 -7.81 -8.07
C ILE A 24 -15.53 -6.52 -7.40
N ALA A 25 -15.60 -6.47 -6.08
CA ALA A 25 -16.13 -5.31 -5.37
C ALA A 25 -15.30 -4.04 -5.59
N LEU A 26 -13.98 -4.17 -5.67
CA LEU A 26 -13.05 -3.05 -5.82
C LEU A 26 -12.79 -2.71 -7.29
N GLN A 27 -12.61 -3.71 -8.17
CA GLN A 27 -12.05 -3.52 -9.51
C GLN A 27 -13.02 -3.79 -10.66
N HIS A 28 -14.28 -4.22 -10.42
CA HIS A 28 -15.22 -4.47 -11.51
C HIS A 28 -15.32 -3.27 -12.45
N PRO A 29 -15.12 -3.43 -13.79
CA PRO A 29 -14.91 -2.31 -14.73
C PRO A 29 -16.00 -1.24 -14.74
N LYS A 30 -17.24 -1.59 -14.35
CA LYS A 30 -18.37 -0.66 -14.37
C LYS A 30 -18.88 -0.29 -12.97
N TYR A 31 -18.74 -1.18 -11.99
CA TYR A 31 -19.41 -1.06 -10.70
C TYR A 31 -18.46 -1.17 -9.51
N GLY A 32 -17.17 -1.40 -9.76
CA GLY A 32 -16.14 -1.49 -8.73
C GLY A 32 -15.90 -0.14 -8.06
N TYR A 33 -15.45 -0.20 -6.82
CA TYR A 33 -15.21 0.97 -5.99
C TYR A 33 -14.27 1.99 -6.66
N TYR A 34 -13.13 1.54 -7.20
CA TYR A 34 -12.14 2.43 -7.83
C TYR A 34 -12.54 2.99 -9.21
N GLN A 35 -13.67 2.54 -9.75
CA GLN A 35 -14.22 3.09 -11.01
C GLN A 35 -15.16 4.28 -10.78
N ARG A 36 -15.43 4.63 -9.52
CA ARG A 36 -16.41 5.68 -9.19
C ARG A 36 -15.74 7.00 -8.90
N GLN A 37 -16.26 8.07 -9.50
CA GLN A 37 -15.75 9.43 -9.33
C GLN A 37 -15.77 9.93 -7.87
N GLU A 38 -16.71 9.43 -7.07
CA GLU A 38 -16.94 9.85 -5.69
C GLU A 38 -16.15 9.02 -4.66
N ALA A 39 -15.58 7.88 -5.04
CA ALA A 39 -15.03 6.92 -4.10
C ALA A 39 -13.70 7.35 -3.50
N VAL A 40 -12.77 7.79 -4.34
CA VAL A 40 -11.41 8.06 -3.90
C VAL A 40 -11.31 9.41 -3.20
N GLY A 41 -11.06 9.39 -1.89
CA GLY A 41 -10.85 10.57 -1.04
C GLY A 41 -12.10 11.09 -0.33
N GLN A 42 -13.25 10.38 -0.39
CA GLN A 42 -14.42 10.68 0.44
C GLN A 42 -14.57 9.72 1.62
N ASP A 43 -14.21 8.46 1.44
CA ASP A 43 -14.36 7.45 2.47
C ASP A 43 -13.19 7.43 3.46
N PHE A 44 -11.98 7.74 2.98
CA PHE A 44 -10.78 7.84 3.80
C PHE A 44 -9.83 8.92 3.29
N THR A 45 -8.98 9.41 4.19
CA THR A 45 -7.90 10.36 3.88
C THR A 45 -6.58 9.63 4.07
N THR A 46 -5.86 9.37 2.99
CA THR A 46 -4.54 8.71 3.02
C THR A 46 -3.47 9.62 3.64
N SER A 47 -2.38 9.04 4.11
CA SER A 47 -1.28 9.77 4.74
C SER A 47 -0.78 10.97 3.90
N PRO A 48 -0.60 10.87 2.58
CA PRO A 48 -0.23 12.02 1.73
C PRO A 48 -1.28 13.13 1.70
N GLU A 49 -2.57 12.79 1.81
CA GLU A 49 -3.65 13.79 1.76
C GLU A 49 -3.85 14.55 3.08
N ILE A 50 -3.28 14.04 4.19
CA ILE A 50 -3.32 14.73 5.49
C ILE A 50 -2.42 15.95 5.48
N SER A 51 -1.21 15.82 4.93
CA SER A 51 -0.23 16.92 4.90
C SER A 51 0.85 16.67 3.86
N GLN A 52 1.24 17.74 3.16
CA GLN A 52 2.40 17.74 2.26
C GLN A 52 3.69 17.25 2.93
N VAL A 53 3.78 17.37 4.25
CA VAL A 53 4.96 16.95 5.03
C VAL A 53 5.25 15.47 4.86
N PHE A 54 4.21 14.63 4.70
CA PHE A 54 4.39 13.20 4.48
C PHE A 54 5.19 12.93 3.19
N GLY A 55 4.72 13.41 2.05
CA GLY A 55 5.40 13.22 0.77
C GLY A 55 6.77 13.91 0.70
N GLU A 56 6.93 15.09 1.34
CA GLU A 56 8.22 15.77 1.46
C GLU A 56 9.25 14.95 2.25
N LEU A 57 8.84 14.27 3.33
CA LEU A 57 9.73 13.38 4.10
C LEU A 57 10.10 12.12 3.34
N ILE A 58 9.16 11.53 2.59
CA ILE A 58 9.47 10.39 1.72
C ILE A 58 10.44 10.82 0.60
N GLY A 59 10.28 12.04 0.07
CA GLY A 59 11.23 12.63 -0.88
C GLY A 59 12.63 12.86 -0.26
N ALA A 60 12.70 13.30 1.00
CA ALA A 60 13.95 13.48 1.72
C ALA A 60 14.64 12.13 2.01
N TRP A 61 13.87 11.12 2.37
CA TRP A 61 14.34 9.75 2.53
C TRP A 61 14.93 9.18 1.23
N ALA A 62 14.25 9.38 0.11
CA ALA A 62 14.73 8.94 -1.19
C ALA A 62 15.97 9.71 -1.65
N LEU A 63 16.04 11.01 -1.37
CA LEU A 63 17.23 11.85 -1.64
C LEU A 63 18.43 11.38 -0.81
N ASP A 64 18.24 11.07 0.47
CA ASP A 64 19.30 10.52 1.31
C ASP A 64 19.80 9.18 0.75
N TYR A 65 18.87 8.28 0.36
CA TYR A 65 19.23 7.02 -0.27
C TYR A 65 19.98 7.21 -1.60
N PHE A 66 19.57 8.18 -2.44
CA PHE A 66 20.29 8.54 -3.67
C PHE A 66 21.74 8.96 -3.39
N HIS A 67 21.99 9.71 -2.32
CA HIS A 67 23.35 10.05 -1.89
C HIS A 67 24.13 8.82 -1.44
N GLN A 68 23.52 7.94 -0.67
CA GLN A 68 24.14 6.71 -0.18
C GLN A 68 24.56 5.78 -1.32
N ILE A 69 23.78 5.68 -2.37
CA ILE A 69 24.12 4.89 -3.59
C ILE A 69 25.01 5.67 -4.59
N LYS A 70 25.67 6.74 -4.13
CA LYS A 70 26.68 7.53 -4.87
C LYS A 70 26.11 8.30 -6.07
N LYS A 71 24.89 8.81 -5.98
CA LYS A 71 24.26 9.69 -6.98
C LYS A 71 24.33 9.14 -8.41
N PRO A 72 23.67 8.04 -8.73
CA PRO A 72 23.68 7.49 -10.08
C PRO A 72 23.12 8.51 -11.09
N GLN A 73 23.57 8.43 -12.35
CA GLN A 73 23.10 9.32 -13.41
C GLN A 73 21.62 9.10 -13.77
N SER A 74 21.10 7.89 -13.54
CA SER A 74 19.71 7.52 -13.74
C SER A 74 19.23 6.65 -12.57
N LEU A 75 18.03 6.94 -12.11
CA LEU A 75 17.36 6.27 -10.99
C LEU A 75 15.90 6.06 -11.34
N THR A 76 15.45 4.83 -11.30
CA THR A 76 14.05 4.51 -11.55
C THR A 76 13.23 4.63 -10.27
N LEU A 77 12.25 5.53 -10.24
CA LEU A 77 11.25 5.67 -9.19
C LEU A 77 9.94 5.03 -9.64
N VAL A 78 9.42 4.11 -8.85
CA VAL A 78 8.13 3.47 -9.09
C VAL A 78 7.20 3.75 -7.91
N GLU A 79 6.02 4.28 -8.16
CA GLU A 79 4.96 4.38 -7.14
C GLU A 79 3.83 3.40 -7.50
N LEU A 80 3.50 2.52 -6.55
CA LEU A 80 2.40 1.57 -6.67
C LEU A 80 1.13 2.20 -6.08
N GLY A 81 0.07 2.30 -6.87
CA GLY A 81 -1.19 2.90 -6.44
C GLY A 81 -1.05 4.37 -6.03
N PRO A 82 -0.61 5.27 -6.92
CA PRO A 82 -0.34 6.68 -6.57
C PRO A 82 -1.59 7.49 -6.19
N GLY A 83 -2.78 6.90 -6.28
CA GLY A 83 -4.02 7.59 -6.00
C GLY A 83 -4.16 8.87 -6.84
N LYS A 84 -4.35 10.02 -6.20
CA LYS A 84 -4.42 11.33 -6.90
C LYS A 84 -3.04 11.87 -7.31
N GLY A 85 -1.94 11.18 -6.96
CA GLY A 85 -0.57 11.61 -7.19
C GLY A 85 -0.03 12.59 -6.15
N THR A 86 -0.72 12.74 -5.01
CA THR A 86 -0.37 13.71 -3.96
C THR A 86 1.01 13.43 -3.36
N LEU A 87 1.32 12.15 -3.08
CA LEU A 87 2.63 11.76 -2.55
C LEU A 87 3.75 12.18 -3.51
N LEU A 88 3.63 11.83 -4.79
CA LEU A 88 4.65 12.17 -5.79
C LEU A 88 4.80 13.67 -5.97
N VAL A 89 3.72 14.45 -5.96
CA VAL A 89 3.79 15.91 -6.06
C VAL A 89 4.62 16.50 -4.93
N ASP A 90 4.40 16.05 -3.70
CA ASP A 90 5.12 16.54 -2.53
C ASP A 90 6.55 15.98 -2.45
N PHE A 91 6.77 14.74 -2.86
CA PHE A 91 8.09 14.13 -3.07
C PHE A 91 8.95 14.99 -4.02
N LEU A 92 8.39 15.40 -5.15
CA LEU A 92 9.09 16.21 -6.15
C LEU A 92 9.43 17.62 -5.64
N ARG A 93 8.74 18.16 -4.64
CA ARG A 93 9.14 19.41 -3.98
C ARG A 93 10.49 19.27 -3.30
N THR A 94 10.72 18.13 -2.65
CA THR A 94 12.02 17.83 -2.03
C THR A 94 13.06 17.49 -3.07
N ALA A 95 12.72 16.69 -4.08
CA ALA A 95 13.66 16.31 -5.13
C ALA A 95 14.25 17.53 -5.87
N LYS A 96 13.47 18.60 -6.05
CA LYS A 96 13.93 19.87 -6.67
C LYS A 96 15.03 20.58 -5.90
N LEU A 97 15.25 20.27 -4.62
CA LEU A 97 16.30 20.89 -3.82
C LEU A 97 17.70 20.37 -4.20
N GLU A 98 17.79 19.21 -4.84
CA GLU A 98 19.03 18.62 -5.36
C GLU A 98 18.89 18.39 -6.86
N PRO A 99 19.44 19.27 -7.71
CA PRO A 99 19.29 19.16 -9.16
C PRO A 99 19.76 17.84 -9.77
N SER A 100 20.82 17.24 -9.23
CA SER A 100 21.33 15.96 -9.69
C SER A 100 20.35 14.80 -9.42
N PHE A 101 19.66 14.83 -8.27
CA PHE A 101 18.61 13.86 -7.95
C PHE A 101 17.40 14.05 -8.85
N TYR A 102 16.91 15.30 -8.97
CA TYR A 102 15.76 15.61 -9.78
C TYR A 102 15.93 15.21 -11.26
N GLN A 103 17.12 15.43 -11.81
CA GLN A 103 17.45 15.07 -13.21
C GLN A 103 17.66 13.57 -13.42
N ALA A 104 18.07 12.83 -12.38
CA ALA A 104 18.28 11.39 -12.46
C ALA A 104 16.97 10.58 -12.48
N LEU A 105 15.84 11.18 -12.06
CA LEU A 105 14.57 10.46 -11.89
C LEU A 105 13.94 10.04 -13.23
N GLU A 106 13.66 8.74 -13.36
CA GLU A 106 12.78 8.15 -14.35
C GLU A 106 11.56 7.59 -13.60
N ILE A 107 10.36 8.18 -13.79
CA ILE A 107 9.20 7.91 -12.94
C ILE A 107 8.18 7.03 -13.66
N PHE A 108 7.75 5.98 -12.97
CA PHE A 108 6.68 5.09 -13.38
C PHE A 108 5.61 5.01 -12.30
N LEU A 109 4.34 5.05 -12.72
CA LEU A 109 3.17 4.94 -11.85
C LEU A 109 2.39 3.68 -12.22
N VAL A 110 2.25 2.74 -11.28
CA VAL A 110 1.41 1.57 -11.48
C VAL A 110 -0.02 1.93 -11.08
N GLU A 111 -0.88 2.14 -12.08
CA GLU A 111 -2.26 2.60 -11.89
C GLU A 111 -3.16 2.04 -12.99
N THR A 112 -4.30 1.48 -12.61
CA THR A 112 -5.28 0.90 -13.55
C THR A 112 -6.52 1.77 -13.74
N SER A 113 -6.83 2.67 -12.78
CA SER A 113 -8.02 3.53 -12.83
C SER A 113 -7.87 4.67 -13.84
N PRO A 114 -8.69 4.73 -14.91
CA PRO A 114 -8.65 5.85 -15.86
C PRO A 114 -8.96 7.20 -15.20
N LEU A 115 -9.79 7.19 -14.15
CA LEU A 115 -10.14 8.38 -13.40
C LEU A 115 -8.93 8.94 -12.66
N LEU A 116 -8.20 8.07 -11.94
CA LEU A 116 -7.00 8.47 -11.19
C LEU A 116 -5.87 8.89 -12.14
N LYS A 117 -5.67 8.19 -13.26
CA LYS A 117 -4.75 8.62 -14.34
C LYS A 117 -5.06 10.04 -14.83
N SER A 118 -6.35 10.39 -14.99
CA SER A 118 -6.74 11.75 -15.38
C SER A 118 -6.37 12.80 -14.32
N GLN A 119 -6.56 12.50 -13.03
CA GLN A 119 -6.17 13.39 -11.93
C GLN A 119 -4.65 13.54 -11.84
N GLN A 120 -3.90 12.46 -11.90
CA GLN A 120 -2.44 12.44 -11.90
C GLN A 120 -1.86 13.29 -13.03
N LYS A 121 -2.44 13.18 -14.24
CA LYS A 121 -2.03 13.99 -15.40
C LYS A 121 -2.16 15.49 -15.17
N THR A 122 -3.11 15.92 -14.36
CA THR A 122 -3.33 17.35 -14.06
C THR A 122 -2.54 17.85 -12.87
N SER A 123 -2.15 16.96 -11.94
CA SER A 123 -1.47 17.33 -10.71
C SER A 123 0.05 17.21 -10.79
N ILE A 124 0.58 16.25 -11.57
CA ILE A 124 2.02 15.96 -11.62
C ILE A 124 2.67 16.72 -12.78
N PHE A 125 3.53 17.69 -12.44
CA PHE A 125 4.30 18.49 -13.41
C PHE A 125 5.73 18.00 -13.53
N PHE A 126 5.88 16.71 -13.84
CA PHE A 126 7.16 16.04 -14.13
C PHE A 126 6.90 14.93 -15.15
N PRO A 127 7.84 14.59 -16.04
CA PRO A 127 7.66 13.46 -16.95
C PRO A 127 7.52 12.14 -16.21
N PHE A 128 6.52 11.35 -16.54
CA PHE A 128 6.29 10.01 -16.01
C PHE A 128 5.56 9.14 -17.03
N ALA A 129 5.57 7.83 -16.80
CA ALA A 129 4.79 6.87 -17.59
C ALA A 129 3.89 6.04 -16.67
N TRP A 130 2.70 5.65 -17.15
CA TRP A 130 1.87 4.67 -16.49
C TRP A 130 2.19 3.26 -16.92
N LEU A 131 2.04 2.33 -15.97
CA LEU A 131 2.05 0.89 -16.17
C LEU A 131 0.72 0.33 -15.65
N GLU A 132 0.19 -0.69 -16.31
CA GLU A 132 -1.00 -1.41 -15.83
C GLU A 132 -0.63 -2.38 -14.69
N ASN A 133 0.60 -2.91 -14.74
CA ASN A 133 1.15 -3.78 -13.71
C ASN A 133 2.67 -3.56 -13.59
N PHE A 134 3.24 -4.00 -12.48
CA PHE A 134 4.67 -3.80 -12.17
C PHE A 134 5.60 -4.54 -13.16
N GLU A 135 5.17 -5.67 -13.71
CA GLU A 135 5.94 -6.48 -14.64
C GLU A 135 6.22 -5.77 -15.98
N GLU A 136 5.42 -4.76 -16.31
CA GLU A 136 5.64 -3.91 -17.50
C GLU A 136 6.80 -2.93 -17.34
N LEU A 137 7.37 -2.81 -16.12
CA LEU A 137 8.51 -1.92 -15.87
C LEU A 137 9.67 -2.26 -16.84
N PRO A 138 10.16 -1.28 -17.62
CA PRO A 138 11.23 -1.49 -18.60
C PRO A 138 12.43 -2.20 -17.99
N LYS A 139 13.03 -3.10 -18.78
CA LYS A 139 14.28 -3.78 -18.40
C LYS A 139 15.41 -2.76 -18.40
N SER A 140 15.82 -2.32 -17.23
CA SER A 140 16.89 -1.38 -16.97
C SER A 140 17.81 -1.96 -15.91
N GLN A 141 19.06 -1.48 -15.87
CA GLN A 141 20.02 -1.74 -14.79
C GLN A 141 20.08 -0.58 -13.79
N ASN A 142 19.24 0.44 -13.96
CA ASN A 142 19.19 1.58 -13.05
C ASN A 142 18.77 1.11 -11.66
N PRO A 143 19.39 1.63 -10.60
CA PRO A 143 18.89 1.39 -9.24
C PRO A 143 17.43 1.81 -9.10
N LEU A 144 16.70 1.11 -8.23
CA LEU A 144 15.27 1.30 -8.02
C LEU A 144 14.99 1.96 -6.68
N ILE A 145 14.06 2.90 -6.67
CA ILE A 145 13.27 3.26 -5.49
C ILE A 145 11.82 2.91 -5.82
N ILE A 146 11.24 2.00 -5.06
CA ILE A 146 9.85 1.61 -5.19
C ILE A 146 9.13 2.06 -3.93
N ILE A 147 7.95 2.66 -4.07
CA ILE A 147 7.12 3.14 -2.97
C ILE A 147 5.73 2.55 -3.12
N ALA A 148 5.22 1.97 -2.02
CA ALA A 148 3.82 1.61 -1.87
C ALA A 148 3.30 2.20 -0.56
N ASN A 149 2.35 3.09 -0.64
CA ASN A 149 1.67 3.67 0.51
C ASN A 149 0.18 3.37 0.44
N GLU A 150 -0.36 2.63 1.41
CA GLU A 150 -1.78 2.25 1.44
C GLU A 150 -2.20 1.58 0.11
N PHE A 151 -1.47 0.52 -0.27
CA PHE A 151 -1.66 -0.17 -1.55
C PHE A 151 -1.93 -1.66 -1.38
N PHE A 152 -1.17 -2.34 -0.51
CA PHE A 152 -1.28 -3.79 -0.34
C PHE A 152 -2.54 -4.19 0.42
N ASP A 153 -3.07 -3.32 1.27
CA ASP A 153 -4.30 -3.48 2.02
C ASP A 153 -5.54 -3.68 1.13
N ALA A 154 -5.52 -3.09 -0.07
CA ALA A 154 -6.59 -3.19 -1.06
C ALA A 154 -6.45 -4.44 -1.95
N LEU A 155 -5.36 -5.20 -1.85
CA LEU A 155 -5.18 -6.39 -2.67
C LEU A 155 -6.03 -7.57 -2.17
N PRO A 156 -6.63 -8.33 -3.09
CA PRO A 156 -7.51 -9.45 -2.77
C PRO A 156 -6.89 -10.48 -1.84
N THR A 157 -7.58 -10.78 -0.74
CA THR A 157 -7.09 -11.63 0.35
C THR A 157 -8.12 -12.71 0.68
N ASN A 158 -7.67 -13.95 0.87
CA ASN A 158 -8.45 -15.07 1.35
C ASN A 158 -8.29 -15.23 2.85
N LEU A 159 -9.33 -15.70 3.52
CA LEU A 159 -9.30 -16.08 4.93
C LEU A 159 -9.48 -17.58 5.06
N PHE A 160 -8.59 -18.20 5.82
CA PHE A 160 -8.64 -19.61 6.18
C PHE A 160 -8.80 -19.78 7.69
N LYS A 161 -9.52 -20.83 8.08
CA LYS A 161 -9.73 -21.22 9.46
C LYS A 161 -9.42 -22.70 9.62
N ARG A 162 -8.70 -23.05 10.66
CA ARG A 162 -8.51 -24.44 11.05
C ARG A 162 -9.49 -24.78 12.18
N LYS A 163 -10.21 -25.88 12.01
CA LYS A 163 -10.98 -26.51 13.07
C LYS A 163 -10.50 -27.95 13.17
N GLU A 164 -9.85 -28.30 14.25
CA GLU A 164 -9.17 -29.58 14.42
C GLU A 164 -8.13 -29.81 13.32
N ASN A 165 -8.32 -30.82 12.46
CA ASN A 165 -7.44 -31.14 11.31
C ASN A 165 -8.06 -30.77 9.97
N VAL A 166 -9.14 -29.95 9.95
CA VAL A 166 -9.83 -29.54 8.74
C VAL A 166 -9.64 -28.04 8.52
N VAL A 167 -9.30 -27.68 7.29
CA VAL A 167 -9.16 -26.30 6.86
C VAL A 167 -10.43 -25.86 6.15
N PHE A 168 -10.94 -24.72 6.55
CA PHE A 168 -12.08 -24.03 5.93
C PHE A 168 -11.61 -22.72 5.33
N GLU A 169 -12.10 -22.43 4.14
CA GLU A 169 -11.95 -21.13 3.49
C GLU A 169 -13.25 -20.34 3.66
N ARG A 170 -13.15 -19.08 4.09
CA ARG A 170 -14.29 -18.16 4.05
C ARG A 170 -14.61 -17.82 2.60
N CYS A 171 -15.83 -18.13 2.20
CA CYS A 171 -16.39 -17.82 0.91
C CYS A 171 -17.62 -16.92 1.07
N ILE A 172 -18.05 -16.31 -0.04
CA ILE A 172 -19.28 -15.57 -0.14
C ILE A 172 -20.29 -16.44 -0.91
N ALA A 173 -21.39 -16.80 -0.24
CA ALA A 173 -22.48 -17.58 -0.77
C ALA A 173 -23.75 -16.72 -0.90
N CYS A 174 -24.80 -17.30 -1.48
CA CYS A 174 -26.11 -16.69 -1.57
C CYS A 174 -27.15 -17.58 -0.86
N GLU A 175 -27.77 -17.07 0.18
CA GLU A 175 -28.86 -17.71 0.92
C GLU A 175 -30.08 -16.79 0.90
N ASP A 176 -31.23 -17.31 0.49
CA ASP A 176 -32.48 -16.55 0.38
C ASP A 176 -32.37 -15.21 -0.34
N GLY A 177 -31.54 -15.17 -1.41
CA GLY A 177 -31.31 -13.97 -2.20
C GLY A 177 -30.42 -12.92 -1.53
N LYS A 178 -29.73 -13.27 -0.43
CA LYS A 178 -28.76 -12.41 0.27
C LYS A 178 -27.38 -13.01 0.25
N LEU A 179 -26.38 -12.15 0.15
CA LEU A 179 -24.98 -12.57 0.28
C LEU A 179 -24.64 -12.82 1.74
N VAL A 180 -24.00 -13.95 2.01
CA VAL A 180 -23.57 -14.38 3.35
C VAL A 180 -22.12 -14.90 3.30
N PHE A 181 -21.44 -14.84 4.43
CA PHE A 181 -20.18 -15.57 4.62
C PHE A 181 -20.48 -17.04 4.90
N GLN A 182 -19.77 -17.93 4.23
CA GLN A 182 -19.84 -19.37 4.40
C GLN A 182 -18.44 -19.96 4.47
N ASP A 183 -18.18 -20.77 5.50
CA ASP A 183 -16.93 -21.51 5.61
C ASP A 183 -17.03 -22.81 4.79
N ILE A 184 -16.17 -22.98 3.81
CA ILE A 184 -16.16 -24.16 2.90
C ILE A 184 -14.89 -24.97 3.16
N GLU A 185 -15.05 -26.27 3.40
CA GLU A 185 -13.92 -27.18 3.58
C GLU A 185 -13.00 -27.19 2.37
N ARG A 186 -11.68 -27.16 2.62
CA ARG A 186 -10.64 -27.23 1.60
C ARG A 186 -9.60 -28.28 1.93
N ARG A 187 -9.15 -28.99 0.91
CA ARG A 187 -7.96 -29.85 1.01
C ARG A 187 -6.73 -28.97 0.89
N LYS A 188 -6.21 -28.50 2.03
CA LYS A 188 -5.03 -27.66 2.12
C LYS A 188 -4.16 -28.15 3.27
N GLU A 189 -2.86 -27.95 3.18
CA GLU A 189 -1.97 -28.21 4.29
C GLU A 189 -2.36 -27.36 5.50
N VAL A 190 -2.34 -27.99 6.65
CA VAL A 190 -2.76 -27.35 7.90
C VAL A 190 -1.65 -26.44 8.36
N GLY A 191 -1.88 -25.13 8.36
CA GLY A 191 -0.99 -24.15 8.98
C GLY A 191 -0.95 -24.29 10.51
N LEU A 192 -0.03 -23.60 11.15
CA LEU A 192 0.09 -23.59 12.61
C LEU A 192 -1.01 -22.75 13.28
N ASP A 193 -1.47 -21.69 12.60
CA ASP A 193 -2.46 -20.75 13.11
C ASP A 193 -3.88 -21.28 12.98
N GLU A 194 -4.75 -20.90 13.92
CA GLU A 194 -6.18 -21.26 13.87
C GLU A 194 -6.94 -20.46 12.82
N ILE A 195 -6.51 -19.21 12.56
CA ILE A 195 -7.07 -18.31 11.54
C ILE A 195 -5.88 -17.62 10.86
N TRP A 196 -5.86 -17.60 9.52
CA TRP A 196 -4.84 -16.87 8.79
C TRP A 196 -5.36 -16.31 7.46
N GLU A 197 -4.69 -15.31 6.96
CA GLU A 197 -4.98 -14.66 5.69
C GLU A 197 -3.87 -14.92 4.68
N GLU A 198 -4.25 -15.08 3.42
CA GLU A 198 -3.33 -15.22 2.29
C GLU A 198 -3.78 -14.29 1.16
N SER A 199 -2.85 -13.51 0.65
CA SER A 199 -3.07 -12.66 -0.52
C SER A 199 -2.14 -13.10 -1.66
N PRO A 200 -2.57 -14.01 -2.55
CA PRO A 200 -1.75 -14.48 -3.65
C PRO A 200 -1.27 -13.36 -4.58
N GLN A 201 -2.09 -12.32 -4.77
CA GLN A 201 -1.70 -11.16 -5.59
C GLN A 201 -0.60 -10.34 -4.92
N THR A 202 -0.69 -10.11 -3.61
CA THR A 202 0.39 -9.47 -2.83
C THR A 202 1.69 -10.27 -2.96
N GLU A 203 1.62 -11.58 -2.75
CA GLU A 203 2.80 -12.44 -2.80
C GLU A 203 3.42 -12.44 -4.21
N ALA A 204 2.62 -12.60 -5.26
CA ALA A 204 3.10 -12.59 -6.65
C ALA A 204 3.78 -11.25 -7.02
N LEU A 205 3.13 -10.13 -6.71
CA LEU A 205 3.70 -8.80 -6.93
C LEU A 205 5.00 -8.62 -6.14
N PHE A 206 5.00 -9.02 -4.88
CA PHE A 206 6.18 -8.86 -4.04
C PHE A 206 7.36 -9.74 -4.48
N HIS A 207 7.10 -10.96 -4.97
CA HIS A 207 8.12 -11.78 -5.63
C HIS A 207 8.70 -11.08 -6.87
N ALA A 208 7.88 -10.42 -7.69
CA ALA A 208 8.35 -9.65 -8.85
C ALA A 208 9.22 -8.46 -8.41
N ILE A 209 8.82 -7.72 -7.36
CA ILE A 209 9.60 -6.63 -6.77
C ILE A 209 10.96 -7.14 -6.25
N CYS A 210 10.96 -8.21 -5.44
CA CYS A 210 12.19 -8.79 -4.90
C CYS A 210 13.17 -9.21 -5.99
N LYS A 211 12.68 -9.89 -7.02
CA LYS A 211 13.48 -10.27 -8.19
C LYS A 211 14.09 -9.07 -8.89
N ARG A 212 13.32 -7.98 -9.01
CA ARG A 212 13.79 -6.76 -9.67
C ARG A 212 14.87 -6.05 -8.83
N LEU A 213 14.68 -5.95 -7.51
CA LEU A 213 15.67 -5.40 -6.58
C LEU A 213 16.96 -6.21 -6.58
N GLN A 214 16.88 -7.54 -6.70
CA GLN A 214 18.04 -8.41 -6.77
C GLN A 214 18.88 -8.14 -8.05
N ILE A 215 18.22 -7.82 -9.17
CA ILE A 215 18.88 -7.57 -10.47
C ILE A 215 19.44 -6.15 -10.54
N CYS A 216 18.65 -5.14 -10.19
CA CYS A 216 18.98 -3.73 -10.42
C CYS A 216 19.61 -3.05 -9.20
N GLY A 217 19.50 -3.65 -8.03
CA GLY A 217 19.75 -2.95 -6.78
C GLY A 217 18.64 -1.96 -6.44
N GLY A 218 18.73 -1.35 -5.27
CA GLY A 218 17.76 -0.36 -4.84
C GLY A 218 16.99 -0.76 -3.60
N VAL A 219 15.85 -0.10 -3.37
CA VAL A 219 15.02 -0.24 -2.17
C VAL A 219 13.53 -0.16 -2.51
N PHE A 220 12.74 -0.93 -1.78
CA PHE A 220 11.29 -0.83 -1.75
C PHE A 220 10.85 -0.38 -0.35
N LEU A 221 10.11 0.71 -0.28
CA LEU A 221 9.45 1.23 0.92
C LEU A 221 7.97 0.89 0.87
N CYS A 222 7.52 0.10 1.83
CA CYS A 222 6.12 -0.24 2.04
C CYS A 222 5.61 0.45 3.31
N ILE A 223 4.56 1.26 3.18
CA ILE A 223 3.87 1.89 4.30
C ILE A 223 2.40 1.50 4.20
N ASP A 224 1.94 0.72 5.17
CA ASP A 224 0.57 0.21 5.17
C ASP A 224 0.14 -0.16 6.58
N TYR A 225 -1.16 -0.32 6.82
CA TYR A 225 -1.58 -0.90 8.09
C TYR A 225 -1.55 -2.42 8.05
N GLY A 226 -1.06 -2.99 9.14
CA GLY A 226 -0.78 -4.41 9.15
C GLY A 226 -0.19 -4.91 10.45
N TYR A 227 0.23 -6.17 10.41
CA TYR A 227 0.73 -6.90 11.56
C TYR A 227 2.04 -7.63 11.26
N GLU A 228 2.79 -7.92 12.32
CA GLU A 228 3.95 -8.81 12.31
C GLU A 228 3.66 -9.98 13.24
N GLY A 229 3.53 -11.17 12.67
CA GLY A 229 3.10 -12.37 13.39
C GLY A 229 1.61 -12.35 13.76
N GLY A 230 1.10 -13.49 14.16
CA GLY A 230 -0.29 -13.65 14.54
C GLY A 230 -1.21 -14.00 13.38
N SER A 231 -2.47 -14.21 13.73
CA SER A 231 -3.54 -14.58 12.83
C SER A 231 -4.56 -13.44 12.75
N GLY A 232 -5.21 -13.29 11.62
CA GLY A 232 -6.16 -12.20 11.42
C GLY A 232 -7.42 -12.63 10.69
N ASP A 233 -8.52 -12.03 11.09
CA ASP A 233 -9.73 -11.83 10.30
C ASP A 233 -9.85 -10.32 10.18
N THR A 234 -9.13 -9.76 9.21
CA THR A 234 -8.89 -8.33 9.13
C THR A 234 -9.71 -7.62 8.07
N LEU A 235 -10.56 -8.35 7.32
CA LEU A 235 -11.42 -7.75 6.31
C LEU A 235 -12.31 -6.67 6.91
N GLN A 236 -12.17 -5.46 6.41
CA GLN A 236 -12.91 -4.28 6.82
C GLN A 236 -13.61 -3.65 5.62
N ALA A 237 -14.66 -2.89 5.90
CA ALA A 237 -15.36 -2.06 4.94
C ALA A 237 -15.56 -0.66 5.48
N LEU A 238 -15.29 0.36 4.65
CA LEU A 238 -15.60 1.75 4.92
C LEU A 238 -16.58 2.28 3.89
N TYR A 239 -17.66 2.89 4.36
CA TYR A 239 -18.66 3.58 3.55
C TYR A 239 -18.93 4.97 4.12
N LYS A 240 -18.67 6.02 3.36
CA LYS A 240 -18.81 7.42 3.80
C LYS A 240 -18.10 7.69 5.12
N ALA A 241 -16.84 7.28 5.19
CA ALA A 241 -15.97 7.40 6.37
C ALA A 241 -16.49 6.72 7.65
N LYS A 242 -17.37 5.73 7.52
CA LYS A 242 -17.89 4.94 8.64
C LYS A 242 -17.68 3.45 8.39
N SER A 243 -17.40 2.71 9.47
CA SER A 243 -17.34 1.25 9.40
C SER A 243 -18.67 0.68 8.90
N SER A 244 -18.61 -0.28 8.01
CA SER A 244 -19.73 -0.98 7.41
C SER A 244 -19.48 -2.48 7.43
N PHE A 245 -20.53 -3.27 7.26
CA PHE A 245 -20.37 -4.70 7.07
C PHE A 245 -19.90 -4.98 5.64
N PRO A 246 -18.88 -5.84 5.41
CA PRO A 246 -18.25 -6.01 4.08
C PRO A 246 -19.21 -6.41 2.96
N LEU A 247 -20.28 -7.13 3.26
CA LEU A 247 -21.30 -7.52 2.28
C LEU A 247 -22.41 -6.47 2.10
N HIS A 248 -22.28 -5.30 2.72
CA HIS A 248 -23.17 -4.16 2.51
C HIS A 248 -22.52 -3.13 1.57
N GLN A 249 -23.36 -2.40 0.82
CA GLN A 249 -22.89 -1.33 -0.07
C GLN A 249 -21.75 -1.75 -1.03
N ILE A 250 -21.82 -2.98 -1.55
CA ILE A 250 -20.78 -3.59 -2.40
C ILE A 250 -20.54 -2.74 -3.62
N GLY A 251 -19.26 -2.46 -3.93
CA GLY A 251 -18.83 -1.53 -4.97
C GLY A 251 -19.02 -0.05 -4.59
N GLN A 252 -19.49 0.22 -3.37
CA GLN A 252 -19.61 1.55 -2.82
C GLN A 252 -18.78 1.74 -1.54
N SER A 253 -18.46 0.64 -0.87
CA SER A 253 -17.56 0.61 0.27
C SER A 253 -16.15 0.30 -0.20
N ASP A 254 -15.18 0.94 0.41
CA ASP A 254 -13.80 0.50 0.35
C ASP A 254 -13.64 -0.79 1.18
N LEU A 255 -12.96 -1.77 0.62
CA LEU A 255 -12.68 -3.04 1.27
C LEU A 255 -11.18 -3.20 1.43
N THR A 256 -10.74 -3.48 2.64
CA THR A 256 -9.32 -3.60 2.97
C THR A 256 -9.05 -4.76 3.90
N CYS A 257 -7.83 -5.30 3.82
CA CYS A 257 -7.29 -6.28 4.77
C CYS A 257 -5.94 -5.78 5.30
N HIS A 258 -5.55 -6.19 6.49
CA HIS A 258 -4.23 -5.83 7.01
C HIS A 258 -3.11 -6.57 6.29
N VAL A 259 -2.01 -5.87 6.03
CA VAL A 259 -0.83 -6.45 5.40
C VAL A 259 -0.06 -7.34 6.38
N ASN A 260 0.25 -8.56 5.96
CA ASN A 260 1.10 -9.47 6.72
C ASN A 260 2.59 -9.19 6.44
N PHE A 261 3.18 -8.30 7.23
CA PHE A 261 4.60 -7.93 7.08
C PHE A 261 5.57 -9.08 7.36
N SER A 262 5.18 -10.09 8.18
CA SER A 262 6.00 -11.29 8.38
C SER A 262 6.13 -12.10 7.10
N LYS A 263 5.05 -12.19 6.32
CA LYS A 263 5.07 -12.88 5.02
C LYS A 263 5.94 -12.14 4.00
N LEU A 264 5.83 -10.82 3.94
CA LEU A 264 6.72 -10.01 3.09
C LEU A 264 8.19 -10.19 3.48
N LYS A 265 8.50 -10.19 4.77
CA LYS A 265 9.85 -10.43 5.28
C LYS A 265 10.38 -11.83 4.89
N GLU A 266 9.56 -12.87 5.05
CA GLU A 266 9.90 -14.24 4.63
C GLU A 266 10.27 -14.29 3.14
N ILE A 267 9.42 -13.72 2.28
CA ILE A 267 9.67 -13.66 0.84
C ILE A 267 10.97 -12.90 0.54
N ALA A 268 11.16 -11.70 1.10
CA ALA A 268 12.37 -10.90 0.87
C ALA A 268 13.66 -11.66 1.24
N LEU A 269 13.66 -12.34 2.39
CA LEU A 269 14.80 -13.13 2.84
C LEU A 269 15.09 -14.31 1.90
N SER A 270 14.08 -14.91 1.25
CA SER A 270 14.28 -15.97 0.24
C SER A 270 15.01 -15.47 -1.01
N TYR A 271 14.99 -14.15 -1.27
CA TYR A 271 15.77 -13.48 -2.31
C TYR A 271 17.10 -12.89 -1.80
N ASN A 272 17.50 -13.18 -0.55
CA ASN A 272 18.66 -12.58 0.11
C ASN A 272 18.64 -11.06 0.16
N LEU A 273 17.44 -10.44 0.22
CA LEU A 273 17.31 -9.00 0.42
C LEU A 273 17.47 -8.63 1.90
N GLY A 274 18.00 -7.44 2.16
CA GLY A 274 17.96 -6.82 3.49
C GLY A 274 16.54 -6.37 3.82
N VAL A 275 16.16 -6.46 5.10
CA VAL A 275 14.86 -6.04 5.61
C VAL A 275 15.04 -5.16 6.82
N LEU A 276 14.39 -4.00 6.83
CA LEU A 276 14.28 -3.11 7.99
C LEU A 276 12.81 -2.89 8.32
N GLY A 277 12.49 -2.89 9.59
CA GLY A 277 11.11 -2.86 10.06
C GLY A 277 10.45 -4.26 10.12
N PRO A 278 9.10 -4.34 10.25
CA PRO A 278 8.23 -3.17 10.31
C PRO A 278 8.43 -2.36 11.60
N CYS A 279 8.47 -1.06 11.47
CA CYS A 279 8.33 -0.14 12.60
C CYS A 279 7.01 0.64 12.46
N SER A 280 6.56 1.29 13.52
CA SER A 280 5.35 2.10 13.43
C SER A 280 5.58 3.32 12.52
N GLN A 281 4.56 3.72 11.74
CA GLN A 281 4.63 4.93 10.90
C GLN A 281 5.04 6.17 11.71
N GLY A 282 4.47 6.31 12.92
CA GLY A 282 4.83 7.43 13.79
C GLY A 282 6.31 7.47 14.14
N GLN A 283 6.92 6.31 14.42
CA GLN A 283 8.36 6.23 14.69
C GLN A 283 9.18 6.50 13.43
N PHE A 284 8.81 5.92 12.29
CA PHE A 284 9.46 6.15 11.01
C PHE A 284 9.49 7.64 10.64
N LEU A 285 8.33 8.31 10.68
CA LEU A 285 8.23 9.74 10.38
C LEU A 285 9.01 10.62 11.37
N LYS A 286 9.03 10.26 12.66
CA LYS A 286 9.86 10.95 13.66
C LYS A 286 11.34 10.79 13.37
N ASN A 287 11.79 9.61 13.01
CA ASN A 287 13.17 9.36 12.61
C ASN A 287 13.57 10.16 11.35
N LEU A 288 12.62 10.42 10.44
CA LEU A 288 12.80 11.29 9.28
C LEU A 288 12.71 12.80 9.62
N GLY A 289 12.38 13.17 10.86
CA GLY A 289 12.36 14.56 11.32
C GLY A 289 11.05 15.30 11.08
N ILE A 290 9.89 14.62 11.16
CA ILE A 290 8.57 15.24 10.99
C ILE A 290 8.36 16.42 11.92
N ASP A 291 8.79 16.31 13.20
CA ASP A 291 8.64 17.36 14.19
C ASP A 291 9.37 18.64 13.76
N LEU A 292 10.62 18.50 13.31
CA LEU A 292 11.43 19.62 12.82
C LEU A 292 10.79 20.24 11.57
N ARG A 293 10.32 19.42 10.62
CA ARG A 293 9.70 19.94 9.39
C ARG A 293 8.42 20.72 9.68
N ILE A 294 7.60 20.23 10.60
CA ILE A 294 6.39 20.92 11.05
C ILE A 294 6.73 22.26 11.69
N GLU A 295 7.71 22.32 12.59
CA GLU A 295 8.13 23.57 13.21
C GLU A 295 8.65 24.61 12.19
N LEU A 296 9.43 24.16 11.21
CA LEU A 296 9.91 25.04 10.13
C LEU A 296 8.75 25.64 9.31
N LEU A 297 7.70 24.84 9.06
CA LEU A 297 6.51 25.32 8.33
C LEU A 297 5.69 26.31 9.16
N LYS A 298 5.49 26.06 10.46
CA LYS A 298 4.82 26.98 11.37
C LYS A 298 5.52 28.34 11.45
N ASN A 299 6.84 28.34 11.51
CA ASN A 299 7.63 29.56 11.52
C ASN A 299 7.51 30.36 10.22
N LYS A 300 7.27 29.70 9.09
CA LYS A 300 7.02 30.37 7.81
C LYS A 300 5.58 30.89 7.68
N ASN A 301 4.61 30.19 8.25
CA ASN A 301 3.19 30.55 8.16
C ASN A 301 2.45 30.17 9.45
N TYR A 302 2.41 31.10 10.40
CA TYR A 302 1.77 30.89 11.69
C TYR A 302 0.28 30.57 11.60
N SER A 303 -0.43 31.07 10.58
CA SER A 303 -1.87 30.80 10.40
C SER A 303 -2.19 29.32 10.16
N GLN A 304 -1.22 28.52 9.69
CA GLN A 304 -1.35 27.09 9.47
C GLN A 304 -0.95 26.23 10.69
N SER A 305 -0.54 26.83 11.81
CA SER A 305 -0.03 26.11 12.95
C SER A 305 -1.01 25.09 13.51
N ALA A 306 -2.30 25.40 13.56
CA ALA A 306 -3.33 24.49 14.08
C ALA A 306 -3.50 23.26 13.16
N SER A 307 -3.58 23.44 11.84
CA SER A 307 -3.71 22.35 10.87
C SER A 307 -2.46 21.48 10.80
N LEU A 308 -1.26 22.07 10.89
CA LEU A 308 0.01 21.34 10.92
C LEU A 308 0.14 20.50 12.19
N ASN A 309 -0.29 21.02 13.35
CA ASN A 309 -0.32 20.22 14.59
C ASN A 309 -1.32 19.06 14.51
N ALA A 310 -2.52 19.31 13.96
CA ALA A 310 -3.50 18.26 13.75
C ALA A 310 -2.97 17.16 12.82
N ALA A 311 -2.28 17.52 11.73
CA ALA A 311 -1.64 16.61 10.81
C ALA A 311 -0.53 15.78 11.51
N LEU A 312 0.34 16.43 12.30
CA LEU A 312 1.36 15.73 13.08
C LEU A 312 0.76 14.68 14.00
N ILE A 313 -0.27 15.06 14.78
CA ILE A 313 -0.97 14.14 15.68
C ILE A 313 -1.58 12.98 14.88
N ARG A 314 -2.29 13.27 13.78
CA ARG A 314 -2.95 12.23 12.97
C ARG A 314 -1.95 11.23 12.39
N LEU A 315 -0.82 11.68 11.88
CA LEU A 315 0.19 10.82 11.26
C LEU A 315 1.02 10.02 12.27
N THR A 316 1.27 10.57 13.50
CA THR A 316 2.25 9.99 14.42
C THR A 316 1.70 9.50 15.74
N HIS A 317 0.49 9.93 16.16
CA HIS A 317 -0.04 9.55 17.48
C HIS A 317 -0.48 8.07 17.48
N PRO A 318 -0.15 7.29 18.55
CA PRO A 318 -0.46 5.86 18.64
C PRO A 318 -1.96 5.50 18.48
N GLN A 319 -2.85 6.35 18.96
CA GLN A 319 -4.31 6.16 18.86
C GLN A 319 -4.90 6.63 17.51
N GLN A 320 -4.05 7.09 16.60
CA GLN A 320 -4.40 7.48 15.25
C GLN A 320 -3.67 6.53 14.27
N MET A 321 -3.04 7.06 13.23
CA MET A 321 -2.31 6.27 12.26
C MET A 321 -0.93 5.82 12.74
N GLY A 322 -0.38 6.45 13.80
CA GLY A 322 1.01 6.31 14.18
C GLY A 322 1.46 4.90 14.57
N THR A 323 0.59 4.06 15.11
CA THR A 323 0.93 2.66 15.49
C THR A 323 0.29 1.64 14.56
N LEU A 324 -0.93 1.89 14.09
CA LEU A 324 -1.66 0.99 13.21
C LEU A 324 -0.91 0.80 11.88
N PHE A 325 -0.44 1.90 11.31
CA PHE A 325 0.39 1.87 10.12
C PHE A 325 1.82 1.48 10.44
N LYS A 326 2.40 0.70 9.55
CA LYS A 326 3.77 0.18 9.63
C LYS A 326 4.57 0.67 8.43
N ALA A 327 5.85 0.88 8.63
CA ALA A 327 6.80 1.11 7.56
C ALA A 327 7.83 -0.02 7.54
N SER A 328 8.10 -0.56 6.37
CA SER A 328 9.16 -1.54 6.12
C SER A 328 9.95 -1.17 4.88
N ALA A 329 11.26 -1.38 4.92
CA ALA A 329 12.12 -1.26 3.76
C ALA A 329 12.76 -2.61 3.42
N PHE A 330 12.71 -2.95 2.13
CA PHE A 330 13.31 -4.14 1.56
C PHE A 330 14.35 -3.68 0.52
N PHE A 331 15.60 -4.09 0.66
CA PHE A 331 16.67 -3.51 -0.14
C PHE A 331 17.70 -4.56 -0.59
N SER A 332 18.34 -4.27 -1.70
CA SER A 332 19.43 -5.11 -2.20
C SER A 332 20.60 -5.11 -1.22
N PRO A 333 21.19 -6.27 -0.90
CA PRO A 333 22.37 -6.34 -0.02
C PRO A 333 23.62 -5.64 -0.61
N LEU A 334 23.56 -5.31 -1.90
CA LEU A 334 24.61 -4.57 -2.59
C LEU A 334 24.50 -3.05 -2.38
N THR A 335 23.46 -2.58 -1.72
CA THR A 335 23.19 -1.16 -1.46
C THR A 335 23.23 -0.87 0.04
N PRO A 336 23.49 0.39 0.44
CA PRO A 336 23.48 0.80 1.84
C PRO A 336 22.10 0.59 2.48
N HIS A 337 22.10 0.54 3.83
CA HIS A 337 20.86 0.48 4.61
C HIS A 337 20.10 1.80 4.49
N PRO A 338 18.84 1.80 4.08
CA PRO A 338 18.03 3.01 4.01
C PRO A 338 17.80 3.59 5.42
N SER A 339 17.77 4.93 5.51
CA SER A 339 17.53 5.69 6.75
C SER A 339 16.10 5.53 7.27
N GLY A 340 15.81 6.09 8.45
CA GLY A 340 14.46 6.14 9.03
C GLY A 340 14.10 4.93 9.90
N PHE A 341 14.87 3.85 9.83
CA PHE A 341 14.68 2.65 10.64
C PHE A 341 15.74 2.59 11.73
N ASN A 342 15.32 2.47 12.99
CA ASN A 342 16.27 2.23 14.08
C ASN A 342 16.86 0.82 13.90
N LEU A 343 18.17 0.75 13.74
CA LEU A 343 18.87 -0.53 13.85
C LEU A 343 18.76 -0.96 15.31
N CYS A 344 17.93 -1.95 15.61
CA CYS A 344 18.04 -2.66 16.88
C CYS A 344 19.34 -3.46 16.84
N PHE A 345 20.39 -2.95 17.49
CA PHE A 345 21.61 -3.68 17.78
C PHE A 345 21.38 -4.60 18.97
#